data_09e6e611bbd40171293a9a772790ee9c
#
_entry.id   09e6e611bbd40171293a9a772790ee9c
#
_cell.length_a   1.000
_cell.length_b   1.000
_cell.length_c   1.000
_cell.angle_alpha   90.00
_cell.angle_beta   90.00
_cell.angle_gamma   90.00
#
_symmetry.space_group_name_H-M   'P 1'
#
loop_
_entity.id
_entity.type
_entity.pdbx_description
1 polymer ?
#
loop_
_entity_poly.entity_id
_entity_poly.type
_entity_poly.pdbx_seq_one_letter_code
_entity_poly.pdbx_strand_id
1 'polypeptide(L)'
;MQGHVDIIVVDEDKVTSEQADEMLRLQIACFSDQVTIEEVEEDFDRPPVAHVLAYDQDNLIACAEVFKREVEYDGQTTILGGFAPCTREDWRGQGIATRVCKTAMDYLRRQECDMAFLSVDTERETHPLYERLGFRMLPKPFIYANIRGELKESEGGMIVPLCSPELFEQVLDGDAQFTLTPEVGYW
;
A
#
# COMPACT_ATOMS: atom_id res chain seq x y z
N MET A 1 17.61 25.26 2.06
CA MET A 1 17.84 24.66 0.71
C MET A 1 17.20 23.27 0.78
N GLN A 2 16.15 23.02 0.00
CA GLN A 2 15.61 21.64 -0.10
C GLN A 2 16.67 20.82 -0.83
N GLY A 3 17.18 19.79 -0.17
CA GLY A 3 18.10 18.82 -0.78
C GLY A 3 17.43 18.16 -1.99
N HIS A 4 18.22 17.73 -2.94
CA HIS A 4 17.72 16.93 -4.06
C HIS A 4 17.38 15.53 -3.52
N VAL A 5 16.08 15.19 -3.54
CA VAL A 5 15.62 13.85 -3.10
C VAL A 5 15.47 12.99 -4.34
N ASP A 6 16.28 11.94 -4.40
CA ASP A 6 16.23 10.90 -5.43
C ASP A 6 15.20 9.84 -5.05
N ILE A 7 14.34 9.46 -6.00
CA ILE A 7 13.36 8.38 -5.81
C ILE A 7 13.62 7.30 -6.84
N ILE A 8 13.85 6.09 -6.38
CA ILE A 8 14.08 4.92 -7.21
C ILE A 8 13.04 3.84 -6.91
N VAL A 9 12.81 2.96 -7.88
CA VAL A 9 12.02 1.74 -7.70
C VAL A 9 12.97 0.55 -7.85
N VAL A 10 12.88 -0.36 -6.91
CA VAL A 10 13.69 -1.58 -6.87
C VAL A 10 12.74 -2.77 -6.80
N ASP A 11 12.81 -3.67 -7.79
CA ASP A 11 12.06 -4.92 -7.76
C ASP A 11 12.55 -5.77 -6.58
N GLU A 12 11.66 -6.57 -5.98
CA GLU A 12 11.97 -7.35 -4.77
C GLU A 12 13.22 -8.23 -4.94
N ASP A 13 13.36 -8.89 -6.07
CA ASP A 13 14.49 -9.77 -6.40
C ASP A 13 15.84 -9.05 -6.58
N LYS A 14 15.82 -7.71 -6.61
CA LYS A 14 17.00 -6.85 -6.77
C LYS A 14 17.37 -6.05 -5.53
N VAL A 15 16.60 -6.19 -4.45
CA VAL A 15 16.87 -5.53 -3.18
C VAL A 15 18.19 -6.04 -2.60
N THR A 16 19.09 -5.12 -2.26
CA THR A 16 20.35 -5.48 -1.59
C THR A 16 20.13 -5.64 -0.09
N SER A 17 21.00 -6.40 0.58
CA SER A 17 20.94 -6.56 2.04
C SER A 17 21.03 -5.22 2.78
N GLU A 18 21.80 -4.26 2.24
CA GLU A 18 21.92 -2.92 2.80
C GLU A 18 20.59 -2.16 2.71
N GLN A 19 19.93 -2.19 1.55
CA GLN A 19 18.61 -1.59 1.35
C GLN A 19 17.56 -2.22 2.26
N ALA A 20 17.57 -3.55 2.41
CA ALA A 20 16.66 -4.25 3.31
C ALA A 20 16.84 -3.79 4.76
N ASP A 21 18.08 -3.70 5.23
CA ASP A 21 18.41 -3.21 6.57
C ASP A 21 18.00 -1.75 6.79
N GLU A 22 18.17 -0.89 5.78
CA GLU A 22 17.76 0.52 5.85
C GLU A 22 16.24 0.65 5.94
N MET A 23 15.51 -0.08 5.10
CA MET A 23 14.04 -0.10 5.12
C MET A 23 13.52 -0.60 6.46
N LEU A 24 14.05 -1.70 6.97
CA LEU A 24 13.64 -2.25 8.27
C LEU A 24 13.83 -1.23 9.40
N ARG A 25 14.98 -0.56 9.45
CA ARG A 25 15.24 0.48 10.48
C ARG A 25 14.25 1.64 10.36
N LEU A 26 13.93 2.07 9.12
CA LEU A 26 12.99 3.14 8.88
C LEU A 26 11.56 2.73 9.28
N GLN A 27 11.13 1.52 8.92
CA GLN A 27 9.82 0.97 9.28
C GLN A 27 9.67 0.86 10.81
N ILE A 28 10.66 0.31 11.51
CA ILE A 28 10.67 0.24 12.97
C ILE A 28 10.53 1.65 13.57
N ALA A 29 11.29 2.63 13.07
CA ALA A 29 11.21 4.00 13.57
C ALA A 29 9.84 4.67 13.31
N CYS A 30 9.14 4.27 12.23
CA CYS A 30 7.84 4.84 11.88
C CYS A 30 6.66 4.16 12.57
N PHE A 31 6.76 2.86 12.90
CA PHE A 31 5.64 2.02 13.32
C PHE A 31 5.81 1.33 14.68
N SER A 32 6.93 1.57 15.39
CA SER A 32 7.27 0.87 16.66
C SER A 32 6.19 0.93 17.76
N ASP A 33 5.28 1.88 17.68
CA ASP A 33 4.20 2.06 18.66
C ASP A 33 2.84 1.53 18.17
N GLN A 34 2.79 0.87 17.01
CA GLN A 34 1.54 0.74 16.26
C GLN A 34 1.11 -0.69 15.95
N VAL A 35 2.02 -1.65 15.98
CA VAL A 35 1.71 -3.03 15.56
C VAL A 35 2.40 -4.01 16.49
N THR A 36 1.66 -4.95 17.04
CA THR A 36 2.24 -6.06 17.79
C THR A 36 2.81 -7.10 16.81
N ILE A 37 3.85 -7.82 17.24
CA ILE A 37 4.45 -8.90 16.44
C ILE A 37 3.38 -9.96 16.09
N GLU A 38 2.44 -10.22 16.99
CA GLU A 38 1.35 -11.19 16.78
C GLU A 38 0.39 -10.74 15.67
N GLU A 39 0.05 -9.45 15.58
CA GLU A 39 -0.79 -8.91 14.50
C GLU A 39 -0.09 -8.98 13.13
N VAL A 40 1.21 -8.71 13.10
CA VAL A 40 2.01 -8.85 11.85
C VAL A 40 2.05 -10.31 11.40
N GLU A 41 2.31 -11.26 12.33
CA GLU A 41 2.41 -12.68 12.00
C GLU A 41 1.05 -13.30 11.57
N GLU A 42 -0.08 -12.72 11.97
CA GLU A 42 -1.40 -13.25 11.62
C GLU A 42 -1.99 -12.70 10.32
N ASP A 43 -1.65 -11.47 9.94
CA ASP A 43 -2.33 -10.76 8.86
C ASP A 43 -1.44 -10.47 7.64
N PHE A 44 -0.11 -10.50 7.76
CA PHE A 44 0.82 -10.12 6.71
C PHE A 44 1.64 -11.31 6.22
N ASP A 45 1.25 -11.91 5.12
CA ASP A 45 1.93 -13.09 4.55
C ASP A 45 2.50 -12.87 3.13
N ARG A 46 2.34 -11.68 2.56
CA ARG A 46 2.80 -11.47 1.19
C ARG A 46 4.08 -10.68 1.11
N PRO A 47 5.10 -11.22 0.41
CA PRO A 47 6.24 -10.41 0.05
C PRO A 47 5.80 -9.29 -0.92
N PRO A 48 6.37 -8.09 -0.82
CA PRO A 48 6.19 -7.04 -1.81
C PRO A 48 6.71 -7.50 -3.18
N VAL A 49 6.25 -6.87 -4.26
CA VAL A 49 6.78 -7.10 -5.62
C VAL A 49 7.87 -6.09 -5.97
N ALA A 50 7.88 -4.96 -5.29
CA ALA A 50 8.90 -3.91 -5.46
C ALA A 50 8.89 -2.97 -4.26
N HIS A 51 9.90 -2.11 -4.19
CA HIS A 51 10.05 -1.04 -3.21
C HIS A 51 10.26 0.29 -3.90
N VAL A 52 9.66 1.34 -3.38
CA VAL A 52 9.97 2.72 -3.74
C VAL A 52 10.83 3.31 -2.64
N LEU A 53 12.03 3.72 -2.96
CA LEU A 53 13.02 4.24 -2.01
C LEU A 53 13.31 5.71 -2.31
N ALA A 54 13.24 6.56 -1.31
CA ALA A 54 13.56 7.98 -1.42
C ALA A 54 14.79 8.31 -0.58
N TYR A 55 15.82 8.85 -1.23
CA TYR A 55 17.12 9.17 -0.63
C TYR A 55 17.37 10.68 -0.63
N ASP A 56 17.88 11.19 0.48
CA ASP A 56 18.64 12.43 0.54
C ASP A 56 20.12 12.10 0.60
N GLN A 57 20.82 12.28 -0.51
CA GLN A 57 22.17 11.75 -0.72
C GLN A 57 22.19 10.22 -0.50
N ASP A 58 22.91 9.74 0.52
CA ASP A 58 23.02 8.33 0.85
C ASP A 58 22.09 7.90 2.00
N ASN A 59 21.17 8.76 2.45
CA ASN A 59 20.28 8.46 3.56
C ASN A 59 18.88 8.13 3.08
N LEU A 60 18.36 6.96 3.41
CA LEU A 60 16.96 6.60 3.18
C LEU A 60 16.06 7.44 4.10
N ILE A 61 15.18 8.24 3.51
CA ILE A 61 14.28 9.17 4.23
C ILE A 61 12.81 8.78 4.13
N ALA A 62 12.45 8.01 3.11
CA ALA A 62 11.12 7.42 2.98
C ALA A 62 11.19 6.17 2.10
N CYS A 63 10.27 5.25 2.32
CA CYS A 63 10.08 4.11 1.44
C CYS A 63 8.60 3.75 1.33
N ALA A 64 8.27 2.90 0.36
CA ALA A 64 7.01 2.19 0.30
C ALA A 64 7.25 0.78 -0.23
N GLU A 65 6.73 -0.21 0.45
CA GLU A 65 6.54 -1.55 -0.08
C GLU A 65 5.40 -1.52 -1.08
N VAL A 66 5.53 -2.24 -2.19
CA VAL A 66 4.53 -2.29 -3.25
C VAL A 66 4.08 -3.73 -3.44
N PHE A 67 2.78 -3.93 -3.42
CA PHE A 67 2.13 -5.25 -3.47
C PHE A 67 1.27 -5.38 -4.72
N LYS A 68 1.06 -6.62 -5.16
CA LYS A 68 0.17 -6.97 -6.26
C LYS A 68 -0.49 -8.32 -5.96
N ARG A 69 -1.80 -8.41 -6.22
CA ARG A 69 -2.56 -9.65 -6.06
C ARG A 69 -3.73 -9.74 -7.04
N GLU A 70 -4.17 -10.95 -7.29
CA GLU A 70 -5.44 -11.20 -7.95
C GLU A 70 -6.54 -11.32 -6.90
N VAL A 71 -7.68 -10.70 -7.17
CA VAL A 71 -8.90 -10.83 -6.37
C VAL A 71 -10.08 -11.09 -7.29
N GLU A 72 -11.17 -11.56 -6.71
CA GLU A 72 -12.43 -11.72 -7.42
C GLU A 72 -13.42 -10.63 -6.96
N TYR A 73 -13.96 -9.87 -7.91
CA TYR A 73 -15.00 -8.91 -7.65
C TYR A 73 -16.16 -9.15 -8.63
N ASP A 74 -17.37 -9.41 -8.09
CA ASP A 74 -18.61 -9.67 -8.86
C ASP A 74 -18.43 -10.72 -9.97
N GLY A 75 -17.69 -11.80 -9.67
CA GLY A 75 -17.40 -12.91 -10.60
C GLY A 75 -16.34 -12.59 -11.66
N GLN A 76 -15.61 -11.49 -11.53
CA GLN A 76 -14.53 -11.11 -12.43
C GLN A 76 -13.18 -11.09 -11.68
N THR A 77 -12.16 -11.68 -12.31
CA THR A 77 -10.78 -11.56 -11.82
C THR A 77 -10.29 -10.13 -12.01
N THR A 78 -9.77 -9.54 -10.95
CA THR A 78 -9.28 -8.17 -10.89
C THR A 78 -7.87 -8.16 -10.32
N ILE A 79 -7.00 -7.37 -10.90
CA ILE A 79 -5.62 -7.22 -10.40
C ILE A 79 -5.55 -5.97 -9.52
N LEU A 80 -5.36 -6.18 -8.23
CA LEU A 80 -5.16 -5.11 -7.27
C LEU A 80 -3.68 -4.85 -7.04
N GLY A 81 -3.32 -3.57 -7.00
CA GLY A 81 -2.09 -3.10 -6.40
C GLY A 81 -2.32 -2.56 -5.00
N GLY A 82 -1.25 -2.45 -4.22
CA GLY A 82 -1.26 -1.79 -2.93
C GLY A 82 0.12 -1.27 -2.59
N PHE A 83 0.21 -0.43 -1.58
CA PHE A 83 1.51 0.03 -1.08
C PHE A 83 1.41 0.52 0.37
N ALA A 84 2.50 0.33 1.12
CA ALA A 84 2.63 0.74 2.51
C ALA A 84 3.77 1.77 2.65
N PRO A 85 3.47 3.09 2.61
CA PRO A 85 4.49 4.11 2.68
C PRO A 85 4.86 4.45 4.12
N CYS A 86 6.15 4.69 4.37
CA CYS A 86 6.62 5.33 5.57
C CYS A 86 7.60 6.48 5.25
N THR A 87 7.62 7.49 6.11
CA THR A 87 8.49 8.67 5.95
C THR A 87 9.05 9.04 7.31
N ARG A 88 10.36 9.22 7.36
CA ARG A 88 11.10 9.66 8.54
C ARG A 88 10.49 10.96 9.09
N GLU A 89 10.35 11.06 10.39
CA GLU A 89 9.60 12.12 11.06
C GLU A 89 10.07 13.53 10.68
N ASP A 90 11.38 13.76 10.67
CA ASP A 90 11.98 15.05 10.33
C ASP A 90 11.84 15.43 8.85
N TRP A 91 11.35 14.53 8.00
CA TRP A 91 11.06 14.74 6.57
C TRP A 91 9.56 14.80 6.25
N ARG A 92 8.70 14.66 7.26
CA ARG A 92 7.25 14.81 7.08
C ARG A 92 6.86 16.24 6.73
N GLY A 93 5.68 16.42 6.13
CA GLY A 93 5.18 17.75 5.72
C GLY A 93 5.86 18.35 4.48
N GLN A 94 6.86 17.71 3.89
CA GLN A 94 7.64 18.21 2.74
C GLN A 94 7.21 17.58 1.40
N GLY A 95 6.09 16.85 1.37
CA GLY A 95 5.55 16.25 0.15
C GLY A 95 6.26 14.95 -0.29
N ILE A 96 7.21 14.43 0.49
CA ILE A 96 7.97 13.21 0.16
C ILE A 96 7.03 12.00 0.05
N ALA A 97 6.16 11.78 1.05
CA ALA A 97 5.17 10.70 1.02
C ALA A 97 4.31 10.75 -0.25
N THR A 98 3.85 11.94 -0.67
CA THR A 98 3.07 12.10 -1.90
C THR A 98 3.85 11.67 -3.14
N ARG A 99 5.14 11.99 -3.22
CA ARG A 99 6.00 11.59 -4.35
C ARG A 99 6.22 10.08 -4.36
N VAL A 100 6.52 9.49 -3.21
CA VAL A 100 6.70 8.03 -3.04
C VAL A 100 5.42 7.29 -3.46
N CYS A 101 4.25 7.70 -2.95
CA CYS A 101 2.97 7.08 -3.31
C CYS A 101 2.66 7.21 -4.81
N LYS A 102 2.90 8.39 -5.42
CA LYS A 102 2.72 8.56 -6.87
C LYS A 102 3.64 7.64 -7.68
N THR A 103 4.89 7.48 -7.25
CA THR A 103 5.84 6.56 -7.90
C THR A 103 5.38 5.12 -7.78
N ALA A 104 4.85 4.70 -6.62
CA ALA A 104 4.25 3.38 -6.43
C ALA A 104 3.03 3.17 -7.34
N MET A 105 2.12 4.14 -7.43
CA MET A 105 0.97 4.08 -8.34
C MET A 105 1.40 3.99 -9.81
N ASP A 106 2.44 4.73 -10.21
CA ASP A 106 2.96 4.67 -11.58
C ASP A 106 3.64 3.31 -11.89
N TYR A 107 4.28 2.69 -10.89
CA TYR A 107 4.79 1.33 -11.01
C TYR A 107 3.63 0.35 -11.20
N LEU A 108 2.59 0.42 -10.35
CA LEU A 108 1.42 -0.45 -10.43
C LEU A 108 0.64 -0.31 -11.74
N ARG A 109 0.56 0.89 -12.32
CA ARG A 109 0.00 1.09 -13.68
C ARG A 109 0.80 0.34 -14.74
N ARG A 110 2.14 0.40 -14.67
CA ARG A 110 3.00 -0.36 -15.59
C ARG A 110 2.90 -1.89 -15.40
N GLN A 111 2.47 -2.32 -14.19
CA GLN A 111 2.17 -3.71 -13.89
C GLN A 111 0.73 -4.11 -14.25
N GLU A 112 0.00 -3.23 -14.96
CA GLU A 112 -1.37 -3.44 -15.42
C GLU A 112 -2.37 -3.76 -14.30
N CYS A 113 -2.16 -3.17 -13.11
CA CYS A 113 -3.13 -3.27 -12.03
C CYS A 113 -4.38 -2.44 -12.37
N ASP A 114 -5.56 -3.01 -12.15
CA ASP A 114 -6.85 -2.36 -12.40
C ASP A 114 -7.07 -1.18 -11.47
N MET A 115 -6.82 -1.41 -10.18
CA MET A 115 -6.97 -0.42 -9.10
C MET A 115 -5.84 -0.61 -8.09
N ALA A 116 -5.61 0.43 -7.26
CA ALA A 116 -4.88 0.25 -6.02
C ALA A 116 -5.86 0.29 -4.84
N PHE A 117 -5.55 -0.56 -3.85
CA PHE A 117 -6.25 -0.67 -2.59
C PHE A 117 -5.27 -0.42 -1.45
N LEU A 118 -5.75 0.20 -0.39
CA LEU A 118 -5.07 0.26 0.90
C LEU A 118 -6.12 0.35 2.02
N SER A 119 -5.71 0.04 3.22
CA SER A 119 -6.53 0.30 4.41
C SER A 119 -5.91 1.41 5.23
N VAL A 120 -6.76 2.24 5.78
CA VAL A 120 -6.38 3.32 6.68
C VAL A 120 -7.05 3.14 8.02
N ASP A 121 -6.34 3.47 9.08
CA ASP A 121 -6.95 3.71 10.37
C ASP A 121 -7.73 5.02 10.26
N THR A 122 -9.07 4.93 10.36
CA THR A 122 -9.97 6.08 10.20
C THR A 122 -9.81 7.13 11.30
N GLU A 123 -9.18 6.77 12.42
CA GLU A 123 -8.88 7.67 13.52
C GLU A 123 -7.58 8.48 13.31
N ARG A 124 -6.79 8.15 12.27
CA ARG A 124 -5.50 8.79 11.98
C ARG A 124 -5.55 9.84 10.89
N GLU A 125 -4.65 10.82 10.97
CA GLU A 125 -4.51 11.92 10.01
C GLU A 125 -3.91 11.52 8.63
N THR A 126 -3.66 10.24 8.36
CA THR A 126 -3.11 9.79 7.07
C THR A 126 -4.13 9.82 5.94
N HIS A 127 -5.40 9.76 6.25
CA HIS A 127 -6.52 9.78 5.34
C HIS A 127 -6.45 10.94 4.29
N PRO A 128 -6.18 12.21 4.67
CA PRO A 128 -6.11 13.31 3.71
C PRO A 128 -4.99 13.19 2.66
N LEU A 129 -3.93 12.43 2.93
CA LEU A 129 -2.88 12.16 1.95
C LEU A 129 -3.45 11.34 0.78
N TYR A 130 -4.17 10.27 1.09
CA TYR A 130 -4.72 9.36 0.10
C TYR A 130 -5.87 9.98 -0.69
N GLU A 131 -6.72 10.78 -0.06
CA GLU A 131 -7.75 11.55 -0.77
C GLU A 131 -7.15 12.48 -1.82
N ARG A 132 -6.06 13.19 -1.49
CA ARG A 132 -5.34 14.05 -2.47
C ARG A 132 -4.70 13.25 -3.62
N LEU A 133 -4.45 11.97 -3.43
CA LEU A 133 -3.98 11.04 -4.46
C LEU A 133 -5.12 10.43 -5.29
N GLY A 134 -6.38 10.76 -4.96
CA GLY A 134 -7.57 10.30 -5.66
C GLY A 134 -8.21 9.05 -5.07
N PHE A 135 -7.72 8.56 -3.94
CA PHE A 135 -8.35 7.45 -3.25
C PHE A 135 -9.72 7.85 -2.71
N ARG A 136 -10.65 6.92 -2.76
CA ARG A 136 -11.99 7.03 -2.18
C ARG A 136 -12.25 5.86 -1.24
N MET A 137 -12.96 6.13 -0.15
CA MET A 137 -13.39 5.09 0.80
C MET A 137 -14.32 4.10 0.14
N LEU A 138 -14.15 2.83 0.46
CA LEU A 138 -15.16 1.83 0.16
C LEU A 138 -16.46 2.14 0.90
N PRO A 139 -17.62 1.96 0.25
CA PRO A 139 -18.92 2.24 0.88
C PRO A 139 -19.31 1.23 1.96
N LYS A 140 -18.64 0.08 1.99
CA LYS A 140 -18.87 -1.04 2.91
C LYS A 140 -17.53 -1.55 3.44
N PRO A 141 -17.51 -2.20 4.62
CA PRO A 141 -16.33 -2.95 5.05
C PRO A 141 -15.88 -3.96 3.99
N PHE A 142 -14.60 -4.22 3.91
CA PHE A 142 -14.06 -5.25 3.01
C PHE A 142 -13.76 -6.54 3.76
N ILE A 143 -13.71 -7.66 3.04
CA ILE A 143 -13.40 -8.97 3.60
C ILE A 143 -12.04 -9.43 3.11
N TYR A 144 -11.26 -10.01 4.01
CA TYR A 144 -10.00 -10.68 3.68
C TYR A 144 -9.91 -12.03 4.41
N ALA A 145 -9.08 -12.93 3.93
CA ALA A 145 -8.73 -14.15 4.65
C ALA A 145 -7.38 -13.94 5.34
N ASN A 146 -7.29 -14.12 6.65
CA ASN A 146 -6.00 -14.11 7.34
C ASN A 146 -5.13 -15.30 6.90
N ILE A 147 -3.88 -15.37 7.35
CA ILE A 147 -2.96 -16.46 6.95
C ILE A 147 -3.45 -17.85 7.33
N ARG A 148 -4.41 -17.97 8.26
CA ARG A 148 -5.07 -19.23 8.65
C ARG A 148 -6.27 -19.58 7.76
N GLY A 149 -6.61 -18.69 6.79
CA GLY A 149 -7.78 -18.84 5.92
C GLY A 149 -9.11 -18.46 6.59
N GLU A 150 -9.09 -17.82 7.76
CA GLU A 150 -10.29 -17.32 8.43
C GLU A 150 -10.71 -16.00 7.82
N LEU A 151 -11.98 -15.87 7.46
CA LEU A 151 -12.52 -14.62 6.95
C LEU A 151 -12.63 -13.57 8.04
N LYS A 152 -12.10 -12.40 7.78
CA LYS A 152 -12.17 -11.21 8.63
C LYS A 152 -12.85 -10.08 7.86
N GLU A 153 -13.54 -9.23 8.59
CA GLU A 153 -14.14 -8.00 8.08
C GLU A 153 -13.39 -6.80 8.65
N SER A 154 -13.08 -5.81 7.82
CA SER A 154 -12.36 -4.61 8.23
C SER A 154 -12.93 -3.37 7.55
N GLU A 155 -12.92 -2.27 8.27
CA GLU A 155 -13.28 -0.94 7.78
C GLU A 155 -12.04 -0.19 7.29
N GLY A 156 -12.25 0.99 6.70
CA GLY A 156 -11.15 1.87 6.28
C GLY A 156 -10.50 1.50 4.96
N GLY A 157 -11.08 0.59 4.19
CA GLY A 157 -10.64 0.31 2.83
C GLY A 157 -10.78 1.53 1.92
N MET A 158 -9.73 1.85 1.17
CA MET A 158 -9.73 2.90 0.16
C MET A 158 -9.23 2.36 -1.17
N ILE A 159 -9.80 2.82 -2.27
CA ILE A 159 -9.41 2.43 -3.63
C ILE A 159 -9.16 3.65 -4.51
N VAL A 160 -8.32 3.47 -5.52
CA VAL A 160 -8.07 4.46 -6.58
C VAL A 160 -7.97 3.74 -7.93
N PRO A 161 -8.50 4.29 -9.03
CA PRO A 161 -8.38 3.68 -10.35
C PRO A 161 -6.95 3.79 -10.86
N LEU A 162 -6.45 2.73 -11.47
CA LEU A 162 -5.16 2.70 -12.17
C LEU A 162 -5.37 2.48 -13.67
N CYS A 163 -5.77 1.27 -14.10
CA CYS A 163 -6.00 0.92 -15.49
C CYS A 163 -7.50 0.71 -15.83
N SER A 164 -8.37 0.53 -14.83
CA SER A 164 -9.78 0.20 -15.01
C SER A 164 -10.71 1.18 -14.27
N PRO A 165 -10.91 2.41 -14.78
CA PRO A 165 -11.78 3.40 -14.13
C PRO A 165 -13.26 2.94 -14.08
N GLU A 166 -13.72 2.14 -15.02
CA GLU A 166 -15.08 1.61 -15.03
C GLU A 166 -15.31 0.64 -13.88
N LEU A 167 -14.33 -0.22 -13.59
CA LEU A 167 -14.38 -1.15 -12.46
C LEU A 167 -14.36 -0.38 -11.12
N PHE A 168 -13.58 0.67 -11.04
CA PHE A 168 -13.54 1.54 -9.87
C PHE A 168 -14.92 2.12 -9.53
N GLU A 169 -15.63 2.66 -10.52
CA GLU A 169 -17.00 3.18 -10.32
C GLU A 169 -17.97 2.04 -9.96
N GLN A 170 -17.84 0.86 -10.57
CA GLN A 170 -18.66 -0.31 -10.21
C GLN A 170 -18.44 -0.74 -8.74
N VAL A 171 -17.22 -0.68 -8.23
CA VAL A 171 -16.93 -1.00 -6.81
C VAL A 171 -17.54 0.03 -5.88
N LEU A 172 -17.53 1.31 -6.24
CA LEU A 172 -18.08 2.37 -5.39
C LEU A 172 -19.59 2.42 -5.38
N ASP A 173 -20.22 2.17 -6.52
CA ASP A 173 -21.67 2.32 -6.71
C ASP A 173 -22.42 0.97 -6.59
N GLY A 174 -21.67 -0.15 -6.64
CA GLY A 174 -22.24 -1.50 -6.66
C GLY A 174 -22.60 -2.02 -5.26
N ASP A 175 -23.43 -3.07 -5.28
CA ASP A 175 -23.85 -3.78 -4.06
C ASP A 175 -22.97 -4.98 -3.72
N ALA A 176 -22.08 -5.42 -4.63
CA ALA A 176 -21.19 -6.55 -4.42
C ALA A 176 -20.20 -6.29 -3.27
N GLN A 177 -19.95 -7.33 -2.48
CA GLN A 177 -19.00 -7.27 -1.39
C GLN A 177 -17.56 -7.20 -1.94
N PHE A 178 -16.78 -6.19 -1.53
CA PHE A 178 -15.37 -6.13 -1.85
C PHE A 178 -14.57 -7.10 -0.99
N THR A 179 -13.79 -7.96 -1.63
CA THR A 179 -12.99 -8.97 -0.94
C THR A 179 -11.56 -9.00 -1.46
N LEU A 180 -10.61 -9.32 -0.59
CA LEU A 180 -9.21 -9.57 -0.95
C LEU A 180 -8.93 -11.07 -1.20
N THR A 181 -9.99 -11.90 -1.26
CA THR A 181 -9.91 -13.33 -1.60
C THR A 181 -9.80 -13.53 -3.13
N PRO A 182 -9.38 -14.70 -3.64
CA PRO A 182 -9.19 -15.95 -2.86
C PRO A 182 -7.85 -16.07 -2.14
N GLU A 183 -6.93 -15.18 -2.34
CA GLU A 183 -5.62 -15.26 -1.73
C GLU A 183 -5.68 -14.92 -0.25
N VAL A 184 -4.88 -15.62 0.57
CA VAL A 184 -4.77 -15.36 2.02
C VAL A 184 -3.80 -14.22 2.30
N GLY A 185 -3.87 -13.68 3.51
CA GLY A 185 -3.06 -12.55 3.95
C GLY A 185 -3.69 -11.21 3.60
N TYR A 186 -3.31 -10.20 4.36
CA TYR A 186 -3.81 -8.84 4.18
C TYR A 186 -3.05 -8.13 3.05
N TRP A 187 -1.74 -7.91 3.22
CA TRP A 187 -0.71 -7.54 2.26
C TRP A 187 0.62 -8.10 2.72
#